data_703823a1c4dedaab9c8a6b03b49819d4
#
_entry.id   703823a1c4dedaab9c8a6b03b49819d4
#
_cell.length_a   1.000
_cell.length_b   1.000
_cell.length_c   1.000
_cell.angle_alpha   90.00
_cell.angle_beta   90.00
_cell.angle_gamma   90.00
#
_symmetry.space_group_name_H-M   'P 1'
#
loop_
_entity.id
_entity.type
_entity.pdbx_description
1 polymer ?
#
loop_
_entity_poly.entity_id
_entity_poly.type
_entity_poly.pdbx_seq_one_letter_code
_entity_poly.pdbx_strand_id
1 'polypeptide(L)'
;ATPTESAALASLGALVIGKYVYRDLKYKNLFGVLKRTAFNSGMVIMLIAAAGVFGWVIIFEKIPQSAASWIAAQTTDPFMFLMLVVGILLLVGMVIDGIAALILVVPILMPIAEARFGISAYQFGVVVCLTLVLGLLTPPVGAGLYISSAMTGASPMAIFRALLPFLLATILTLVLISWEEGLVLALL
;
A
#
# COMPACT_ATOMS: atom_id res chain seq x y z
N ALA A 1 12.17 17.31 5.20
CA ALA A 1 12.31 16.85 3.80
C ALA A 1 11.07 16.07 3.43
N THR A 2 10.50 16.34 2.27
CA THR A 2 9.37 15.57 1.74
C THR A 2 9.85 14.17 1.28
N PRO A 3 8.96 13.15 1.21
CA PRO A 3 9.33 11.83 0.68
C PRO A 3 9.96 11.92 -0.72
N THR A 4 9.48 12.83 -1.55
CA THR A 4 10.00 13.07 -2.91
C THR A 4 11.42 13.62 -2.90
N GLU A 5 11.72 14.58 -2.02
CA GLU A 5 13.07 15.13 -1.85
C GLU A 5 14.03 14.06 -1.33
N SER A 6 13.59 13.26 -0.35
CA SER A 6 14.38 12.14 0.19
C SER A 6 14.69 11.09 -0.88
N ALA A 7 13.73 10.74 -1.73
CA ALA A 7 13.92 9.84 -2.85
C ALA A 7 14.89 10.41 -3.89
N ALA A 8 14.81 11.71 -4.20
CA ALA A 8 15.74 12.38 -5.11
C ALA A 8 17.18 12.36 -4.56
N LEU A 9 17.36 12.69 -3.28
CA LEU A 9 18.67 12.64 -2.62
C LEU A 9 19.25 11.21 -2.58
N ALA A 10 18.42 10.21 -2.27
CA ALA A 10 18.82 8.81 -2.30
C ALA A 10 19.25 8.36 -3.71
N SER A 11 18.53 8.79 -4.73
CA SER A 11 18.88 8.50 -6.14
C SER A 11 20.19 9.15 -6.56
N LEU A 12 20.41 10.41 -6.19
CA LEU A 12 21.69 11.11 -6.43
C LEU A 12 22.83 10.43 -5.66
N GLY A 13 22.62 10.09 -4.39
CA GLY A 13 23.59 9.35 -3.59
C GLY A 13 23.97 8.01 -4.21
N ALA A 14 23.00 7.23 -4.68
CA ALA A 14 23.22 5.97 -5.36
C ALA A 14 24.04 6.15 -6.67
N LEU A 15 23.75 7.19 -7.45
CA LEU A 15 24.53 7.52 -8.66
C LEU A 15 25.97 7.89 -8.33
N VAL A 16 26.20 8.71 -7.31
CA VAL A 16 27.54 9.14 -6.87
C VAL A 16 28.33 7.94 -6.37
N ILE A 17 27.74 7.14 -5.47
CA ILE A 17 28.39 5.96 -4.90
C ILE A 17 28.67 4.91 -6.00
N GLY A 18 27.70 4.61 -6.85
CA GLY A 18 27.86 3.66 -7.95
C GLY A 18 28.93 4.06 -8.96
N LYS A 19 29.10 5.37 -9.19
CA LYS A 19 30.10 5.88 -10.13
C LYS A 19 31.49 6.01 -9.52
N TYR A 20 31.62 6.56 -8.30
CA TYR A 20 32.90 6.92 -7.72
C TYR A 20 33.45 5.88 -6.74
N VAL A 21 32.60 5.18 -5.98
CA VAL A 21 32.99 4.18 -4.99
C VAL A 21 33.08 2.81 -5.64
N TYR A 22 31.97 2.31 -6.19
CA TYR A 22 31.94 0.97 -6.78
C TYR A 22 32.46 0.95 -8.22
N ARG A 23 32.47 2.07 -8.94
CA ARG A 23 32.93 2.23 -10.34
C ARG A 23 32.24 1.28 -11.35
N ASP A 24 31.09 0.74 -10.97
CA ASP A 24 30.30 -0.18 -11.81
C ASP A 24 29.37 0.55 -12.77
N LEU A 25 29.12 1.84 -12.55
CA LEU A 25 28.19 2.63 -13.33
C LEU A 25 28.88 3.20 -14.59
N LYS A 26 28.82 2.43 -15.68
CA LYS A 26 29.26 2.89 -16.99
C LYS A 26 28.18 3.77 -17.63
N TYR A 27 28.58 4.82 -18.36
CA TYR A 27 27.63 5.73 -19.06
C TYR A 27 26.65 4.97 -19.98
N LYS A 28 27.08 3.86 -20.58
CA LYS A 28 26.27 3.01 -21.43
C LYS A 28 25.12 2.32 -20.65
N ASN A 29 25.35 1.99 -19.39
CA ASN A 29 24.36 1.36 -18.51
C ASN A 29 23.36 2.41 -17.97
N LEU A 30 23.80 3.66 -17.79
CA LEU A 30 22.96 4.75 -17.29
C LEU A 30 21.75 5.02 -18.20
N PHE A 31 21.96 4.99 -19.52
CA PHE A 31 20.86 5.15 -20.48
C PHE A 31 19.81 4.04 -20.35
N GLY A 32 20.26 2.80 -20.13
CA GLY A 32 19.35 1.67 -19.87
C GLY A 32 18.55 1.83 -18.57
N VAL A 33 19.20 2.32 -17.52
CA VAL A 33 18.53 2.61 -16.23
C VAL A 33 17.49 3.72 -16.41
N LEU A 34 17.86 4.82 -17.05
CA LEU A 34 16.95 5.95 -17.33
C LEU A 34 15.73 5.51 -18.15
N LYS A 35 15.94 4.69 -19.19
CA LYS A 35 14.86 4.14 -20.01
C LYS A 35 13.91 3.29 -19.18
N ARG A 36 14.42 2.39 -18.32
CA ARG A 36 13.59 1.58 -17.40
C ARG A 36 12.84 2.46 -16.41
N THR A 37 13.49 3.45 -15.82
CA THR A 37 12.87 4.37 -14.88
C THR A 37 11.74 5.15 -15.57
N ALA A 38 11.98 5.70 -16.75
CA ALA A 38 10.95 6.40 -17.52
C ALA A 38 9.75 5.50 -17.86
N PHE A 39 10.00 4.25 -18.25
CA PHE A 39 8.94 3.28 -18.51
C PHE A 39 8.12 2.96 -17.25
N ASN A 40 8.77 2.65 -16.13
CA ASN A 40 8.11 2.34 -14.87
C ASN A 40 7.31 3.54 -14.34
N SER A 41 7.90 4.74 -14.38
CA SER A 41 7.19 5.97 -14.00
C SER A 41 5.98 6.23 -14.89
N GLY A 42 6.12 6.02 -16.21
CA GLY A 42 5.01 6.13 -17.16
C GLY A 42 3.88 5.16 -16.86
N MET A 43 4.20 3.91 -16.50
CA MET A 43 3.20 2.93 -16.07
C MET A 43 2.43 3.40 -14.83
N VAL A 44 3.14 3.90 -13.81
CA VAL A 44 2.49 4.39 -12.58
C VAL A 44 1.58 5.59 -12.88
N ILE A 45 2.06 6.56 -13.68
CA ILE A 45 1.26 7.72 -14.09
C ILE A 45 0.01 7.28 -14.88
N MET A 46 0.15 6.31 -15.78
CA MET A 46 -0.98 5.78 -16.54
C MET A 46 -2.00 5.08 -15.65
N LEU A 47 -1.54 4.32 -14.65
CA LEU A 47 -2.41 3.69 -13.66
C LEU A 47 -3.19 4.74 -12.85
N ILE A 48 -2.51 5.81 -12.40
CA ILE A 48 -3.16 6.91 -11.67
C ILE A 48 -4.21 7.59 -12.55
N ALA A 49 -3.90 7.86 -13.82
CA ALA A 49 -4.85 8.46 -14.75
C ALA A 49 -6.07 7.56 -14.99
N ALA A 50 -5.86 6.27 -15.21
CA ALA A 50 -6.94 5.30 -15.37
C ALA A 50 -7.80 5.18 -14.10
N ALA A 51 -7.17 5.14 -12.93
CA ALA A 51 -7.86 5.13 -11.65
C ALA A 51 -8.69 6.41 -11.41
N GLY A 52 -8.22 7.57 -11.88
CA GLY A 52 -8.99 8.82 -11.83
C GLY A 52 -10.28 8.75 -12.64
N VAL A 53 -10.23 8.21 -13.86
CA VAL A 53 -11.42 7.97 -14.67
C VAL A 53 -12.36 6.97 -14.00
N PHE A 54 -11.82 5.87 -13.48
CA PHE A 54 -12.59 4.86 -12.77
C PHE A 54 -13.24 5.43 -11.51
N GLY A 55 -12.51 6.23 -10.74
CA GLY A 55 -13.01 6.93 -9.55
C GLY A 55 -14.17 7.88 -9.89
N TRP A 56 -14.08 8.59 -11.01
CA TRP A 56 -15.18 9.43 -11.48
C TRP A 56 -16.45 8.62 -11.79
N VAL A 57 -16.32 7.50 -12.50
CA VAL A 57 -17.45 6.58 -12.78
C VAL A 57 -18.07 6.06 -11.50
N ILE A 58 -17.26 5.63 -10.54
CA ILE A 58 -17.71 5.12 -9.22
C ILE A 58 -18.55 6.19 -8.49
N ILE A 59 -18.09 7.44 -8.48
CA ILE A 59 -18.81 8.54 -7.83
C ILE A 59 -20.11 8.84 -8.58
N PHE A 60 -20.08 8.86 -9.91
CA PHE A 60 -21.24 9.11 -10.76
C PHE A 60 -22.35 8.06 -10.55
N GLU A 61 -21.96 6.79 -10.47
CA GLU A 61 -22.87 5.65 -10.22
C GLU A 61 -23.29 5.54 -8.74
N LYS A 62 -22.86 6.47 -7.88
CA LYS A 62 -23.19 6.48 -6.44
C LYS A 62 -22.83 5.18 -5.71
N ILE A 63 -21.79 4.49 -6.20
CA ILE A 63 -21.32 3.24 -5.60
C ILE A 63 -20.89 3.43 -4.12
N PRO A 64 -20.20 4.52 -3.70
CA PRO A 64 -19.89 4.75 -2.30
C PRO A 64 -21.13 4.81 -1.41
N GLN A 65 -22.21 5.45 -1.87
CA GLN A 65 -23.45 5.55 -1.11
C GLN A 65 -24.14 4.19 -0.97
N SER A 66 -24.14 3.40 -2.04
CA SER A 66 -24.70 2.04 -1.99
C SER A 66 -23.87 1.13 -1.10
N ALA A 67 -22.56 1.20 -1.17
CA ALA A 67 -21.63 0.48 -0.29
C ALA A 67 -21.80 0.93 1.16
N ALA A 68 -21.92 2.24 1.42
CA ALA A 68 -22.17 2.79 2.75
C ALA A 68 -23.46 2.26 3.36
N SER A 69 -24.55 2.23 2.60
CA SER A 69 -25.85 1.72 3.07
C SER A 69 -25.79 0.22 3.36
N TRP A 70 -25.09 -0.56 2.53
CA TRP A 70 -24.90 -1.99 2.79
C TRP A 70 -24.05 -2.26 4.02
N ILE A 71 -22.92 -1.59 4.18
CA ILE A 71 -22.04 -1.70 5.36
C ILE A 71 -22.80 -1.28 6.62
N ALA A 72 -23.60 -0.22 6.53
CA ALA A 72 -24.41 0.25 7.63
C ALA A 72 -25.47 -0.72 8.11
N ALA A 73 -25.95 -1.57 7.25
CA ALA A 73 -26.85 -2.65 7.62
C ALA A 73 -26.11 -3.76 8.41
N GLN A 74 -24.78 -3.84 8.27
CA GLN A 74 -23.96 -4.85 8.96
C GLN A 74 -23.43 -4.36 10.31
N THR A 75 -23.01 -3.10 10.40
CA THR A 75 -22.43 -2.55 11.63
C THR A 75 -22.61 -1.03 11.73
N THR A 76 -22.72 -0.55 12.94
CA THR A 76 -22.66 0.87 13.31
C THR A 76 -21.39 1.20 14.08
N ASP A 77 -20.57 0.18 14.40
CA ASP A 77 -19.36 0.32 15.19
C ASP A 77 -18.15 0.63 14.28
N PRO A 78 -17.41 1.74 14.52
CA PRO A 78 -16.22 2.12 13.77
C PRO A 78 -15.13 1.04 13.75
N PHE A 79 -14.91 0.35 14.86
CA PHE A 79 -13.92 -0.71 14.96
C PHE A 79 -14.26 -1.90 14.05
N MET A 80 -15.52 -2.35 14.08
CA MET A 80 -15.98 -3.44 13.22
C MET A 80 -15.92 -3.07 11.74
N PHE A 81 -16.18 -1.79 11.39
CA PHE A 81 -15.98 -1.29 10.04
C PHE A 81 -14.52 -1.41 9.60
N LEU A 82 -13.57 -0.93 10.43
CA LEU A 82 -12.15 -1.05 10.12
C LEU A 82 -11.70 -2.51 9.98
N MET A 83 -12.16 -3.41 10.83
CA MET A 83 -11.83 -4.84 10.73
C MET A 83 -12.37 -5.48 9.46
N LEU A 84 -13.55 -5.08 9.01
CA LEU A 84 -14.11 -5.54 7.73
C LEU A 84 -13.27 -5.01 6.56
N VAL A 85 -12.90 -3.75 6.59
CA VAL A 85 -11.99 -3.15 5.59
C VAL A 85 -10.65 -3.87 5.57
N VAL A 86 -10.05 -4.13 6.73
CA VAL A 86 -8.81 -4.89 6.86
C VAL A 86 -8.94 -6.28 6.22
N GLY A 87 -10.02 -7.01 6.51
CA GLY A 87 -10.25 -8.34 5.93
C GLY A 87 -10.31 -8.30 4.40
N ILE A 88 -11.09 -7.37 3.84
CA ILE A 88 -11.22 -7.20 2.38
C ILE A 88 -9.88 -6.80 1.76
N LEU A 89 -9.21 -5.79 2.33
CA LEU A 89 -7.95 -5.28 1.79
C LEU A 89 -6.82 -6.29 1.90
N LEU A 90 -6.81 -7.11 2.92
CA LEU A 90 -5.83 -8.19 3.05
C LEU A 90 -6.00 -9.20 1.92
N LEU A 91 -7.23 -9.63 1.63
CA LEU A 91 -7.51 -10.52 0.50
C LEU A 91 -7.15 -9.88 -0.85
N VAL A 92 -7.49 -8.60 -1.04
CA VAL A 92 -7.13 -7.85 -2.25
C VAL A 92 -5.62 -7.70 -2.38
N GLY A 93 -4.92 -7.32 -1.31
CA GLY A 93 -3.47 -7.13 -1.28
C GLY A 93 -2.66 -8.42 -1.48
N MET A 94 -3.26 -9.60 -1.21
CA MET A 94 -2.63 -10.88 -1.56
C MET A 94 -2.51 -11.11 -3.08
N VAL A 95 -3.37 -10.46 -3.88
CA VAL A 95 -3.52 -10.75 -5.33
C VAL A 95 -3.12 -9.54 -6.17
N ILE A 96 -3.45 -8.34 -5.72
CA ILE A 96 -3.23 -7.09 -6.46
C ILE A 96 -2.08 -6.32 -5.82
N ASP A 97 -1.32 -5.60 -6.65
CA ASP A 97 -0.29 -4.69 -6.15
C ASP A 97 -0.86 -3.63 -5.20
N GLY A 98 -0.14 -3.38 -4.09
CA GLY A 98 -0.61 -2.49 -3.03
C GLY A 98 -0.89 -1.06 -3.48
N ILE A 99 -0.10 -0.52 -4.42
CA ILE A 99 -0.30 0.84 -4.95
C ILE A 99 -1.59 0.89 -5.76
N ALA A 100 -1.83 -0.10 -6.63
CA ALA A 100 -3.04 -0.19 -7.43
C ALA A 100 -4.28 -0.36 -6.53
N ALA A 101 -4.19 -1.21 -5.50
CA ALA A 101 -5.26 -1.41 -4.53
C ALA A 101 -5.57 -0.12 -3.74
N LEU A 102 -4.54 0.61 -3.31
CA LEU A 102 -4.70 1.89 -2.59
C LEU A 102 -5.42 2.92 -3.45
N ILE A 103 -4.98 3.12 -4.69
CA ILE A 103 -5.59 4.08 -5.63
C ILE A 103 -7.04 3.75 -5.92
N LEU A 104 -7.38 2.46 -5.99
CA LEU A 104 -8.74 2.00 -6.27
C LEU A 104 -9.66 2.10 -5.06
N VAL A 105 -9.21 1.68 -3.89
CA VAL A 105 -10.06 1.44 -2.72
C VAL A 105 -10.22 2.67 -1.84
N VAL A 106 -9.17 3.48 -1.66
CA VAL A 106 -9.22 4.65 -0.77
C VAL A 106 -10.29 5.66 -1.19
N PRO A 107 -10.42 6.07 -2.46
CA PRO A 107 -11.46 7.03 -2.86
C PRO A 107 -12.89 6.55 -2.62
N ILE A 108 -13.09 5.23 -2.54
CA ILE A 108 -14.41 4.62 -2.28
C ILE A 108 -14.71 4.56 -0.78
N LEU A 109 -13.75 4.05 0.01
CA LEU A 109 -13.98 3.75 1.42
C LEU A 109 -13.73 4.93 2.36
N MET A 110 -12.82 5.85 1.99
CA MET A 110 -12.49 7.02 2.79
C MET A 110 -13.68 7.91 3.11
N PRO A 111 -14.51 8.33 2.13
CA PRO A 111 -15.70 9.14 2.40
C PRO A 111 -16.69 8.44 3.33
N ILE A 112 -16.78 7.11 3.27
CA ILE A 112 -17.64 6.31 4.12
C ILE A 112 -17.10 6.30 5.57
N ALA A 113 -15.78 6.08 5.71
CA ALA A 113 -15.09 6.07 6.99
C ALA A 113 -15.28 7.39 7.75
N GLU A 114 -15.07 8.52 7.07
CA GLU A 114 -15.20 9.85 7.67
C GLU A 114 -16.65 10.23 7.96
N ALA A 115 -17.52 10.20 6.94
CA ALA A 115 -18.86 10.75 7.04
C ALA A 115 -19.79 9.94 7.93
N ARG A 116 -19.57 8.61 8.04
CA ARG A 116 -20.49 7.74 8.74
C ARG A 116 -19.96 7.23 10.06
N PHE A 117 -18.67 6.90 10.11
CA PHE A 117 -18.07 6.29 11.30
C PHE A 117 -17.21 7.28 12.08
N GLY A 118 -17.00 8.51 11.57
CA GLY A 118 -16.19 9.54 12.22
C GLY A 118 -14.70 9.19 12.32
N ILE A 119 -14.23 8.24 11.50
CA ILE A 119 -12.84 7.78 11.48
C ILE A 119 -12.01 8.83 10.78
N SER A 120 -10.90 9.27 11.41
CA SER A 120 -10.03 10.26 10.79
C SER A 120 -9.30 9.72 9.55
N ALA A 121 -8.98 10.63 8.63
CA ALA A 121 -8.19 10.32 7.44
C ALA A 121 -6.85 9.68 7.77
N TYR A 122 -6.23 10.10 8.85
CA TYR A 122 -4.93 9.59 9.31
C TYR A 122 -5.04 8.14 9.79
N GLN A 123 -6.01 7.85 10.65
CA GLN A 123 -6.23 6.50 11.15
C GLN A 123 -6.58 5.55 10.01
N PHE A 124 -7.52 5.94 9.15
CA PHE A 124 -7.92 5.14 7.99
C PHE A 124 -6.73 4.90 7.05
N GLY A 125 -5.95 5.93 6.73
CA GLY A 125 -4.78 5.84 5.85
C GLY A 125 -3.72 4.89 6.38
N VAL A 126 -3.38 4.97 7.67
CA VAL A 126 -2.40 4.07 8.31
C VAL A 126 -2.91 2.63 8.30
N VAL A 127 -4.17 2.38 8.64
CA VAL A 127 -4.78 1.04 8.61
C VAL A 127 -4.74 0.45 7.22
N VAL A 128 -5.12 1.21 6.20
CA VAL A 128 -5.10 0.76 4.79
C VAL A 128 -3.67 0.43 4.34
N CYS A 129 -2.72 1.33 4.58
CA CYS A 129 -1.32 1.12 4.17
C CYS A 129 -0.72 -0.12 4.84
N LEU A 130 -0.89 -0.29 6.15
CA LEU A 130 -0.39 -1.45 6.87
C LEU A 130 -1.02 -2.75 6.36
N THR A 131 -2.32 -2.73 6.11
CA THR A 131 -3.05 -3.90 5.61
C THR A 131 -2.56 -4.33 4.22
N LEU A 132 -2.34 -3.39 3.32
CA LEU A 132 -1.83 -3.68 1.98
C LEU A 132 -0.40 -4.22 2.01
N VAL A 133 0.46 -3.68 2.89
CA VAL A 133 1.82 -4.22 3.11
C VAL A 133 1.77 -5.65 3.65
N LEU A 134 0.86 -5.94 4.59
CA LEU A 134 0.62 -7.32 5.06
C LEU A 134 0.17 -8.24 3.93
N GLY A 135 -0.76 -7.78 3.09
CA GLY A 135 -1.21 -8.53 1.91
C GLY A 135 -0.07 -8.87 0.96
N LEU A 136 0.82 -7.90 0.69
CA LEU A 136 2.00 -8.07 -0.17
C LEU A 136 2.96 -9.17 0.33
N LEU A 137 2.98 -9.43 1.64
CA LEU A 137 3.83 -10.43 2.29
C LEU A 137 3.07 -11.73 2.65
N THR A 138 1.83 -11.88 2.18
CA THR A 138 0.98 -13.01 2.54
C THR A 138 0.63 -13.85 1.30
N PRO A 139 0.74 -15.21 1.35
CA PRO A 139 0.28 -16.06 0.25
C PRO A 139 -1.23 -15.87 -0.03
N PRO A 140 -1.75 -16.14 -1.26
CA PRO A 140 -1.18 -17.04 -2.27
C PRO A 140 -0.20 -16.38 -3.24
N VAL A 141 -0.37 -15.09 -3.58
CA VAL A 141 0.53 -14.43 -4.53
C VAL A 141 1.65 -13.73 -3.79
N GLY A 142 1.35 -12.74 -2.92
CA GLY A 142 2.32 -12.06 -2.08
C GLY A 142 3.57 -11.60 -2.84
N ALA A 143 3.45 -10.61 -3.74
CA ALA A 143 4.52 -10.20 -4.64
C ALA A 143 5.86 -9.93 -3.92
N GLY A 144 5.81 -9.40 -2.68
CA GLY A 144 6.98 -9.19 -1.86
C GLY A 144 7.73 -10.47 -1.48
N LEU A 145 7.00 -11.59 -1.30
CA LEU A 145 7.62 -12.90 -1.02
C LEU A 145 8.41 -13.41 -2.24
N TYR A 146 7.88 -13.24 -3.45
CA TYR A 146 8.56 -13.66 -4.66
C TYR A 146 9.77 -12.80 -5.00
N ILE A 147 9.68 -11.49 -4.76
CA ILE A 147 10.83 -10.58 -4.91
C ILE A 147 11.95 -10.99 -3.93
N SER A 148 11.60 -11.21 -2.66
CA SER A 148 12.55 -11.66 -1.65
C SER A 148 13.15 -13.04 -1.96
N SER A 149 12.33 -13.95 -2.51
CA SER A 149 12.77 -15.28 -2.98
C SER A 149 13.79 -15.16 -4.12
N ALA A 150 13.53 -14.30 -5.09
CA ALA A 150 14.46 -14.06 -6.20
C ALA A 150 15.80 -13.47 -5.74
N MET A 151 15.80 -12.65 -4.69
CA MET A 151 17.02 -12.04 -4.14
C MET A 151 17.82 -12.99 -3.24
N THR A 152 17.14 -13.81 -2.45
CA THR A 152 17.79 -14.66 -1.44
C THR A 152 18.01 -16.10 -1.86
N GLY A 153 17.32 -16.57 -2.91
CA GLY A 153 17.29 -17.97 -3.34
C GLY A 153 16.48 -18.88 -2.41
N ALA A 154 15.88 -18.37 -1.33
CA ALA A 154 15.01 -19.13 -0.44
C ALA A 154 13.61 -19.29 -1.06
N SER A 155 12.91 -20.38 -0.73
CA SER A 155 11.54 -20.55 -1.22
C SER A 155 10.59 -19.53 -0.60
N PRO A 156 9.56 -19.04 -1.33
CA PRO A 156 8.59 -18.06 -0.81
C PRO A 156 7.93 -18.51 0.49
N MET A 157 7.64 -19.82 0.62
CA MET A 157 7.05 -20.39 1.83
C MET A 157 7.99 -20.40 3.02
N ALA A 158 9.31 -20.60 2.81
CA ALA A 158 10.31 -20.50 3.88
C ALA A 158 10.43 -19.06 4.38
N ILE A 159 10.41 -18.09 3.46
CA ILE A 159 10.42 -16.66 3.79
C ILE A 159 9.16 -16.30 4.58
N PHE A 160 7.98 -16.73 4.11
CA PHE A 160 6.71 -16.48 4.80
C PHE A 160 6.73 -17.01 6.24
N ARG A 161 7.21 -18.25 6.44
CA ARG A 161 7.33 -18.83 7.79
C ARG A 161 8.26 -18.04 8.70
N ALA A 162 9.37 -17.54 8.17
CA ALA A 162 10.29 -16.69 8.91
C ALA A 162 9.70 -15.32 9.26
N LEU A 163 8.78 -14.81 8.42
CA LEU A 163 8.07 -13.54 8.62
C LEU A 163 6.89 -13.65 9.57
N LEU A 164 6.35 -14.85 9.83
CA LEU A 164 5.15 -15.05 10.66
C LEU A 164 5.16 -14.27 11.99
N PRO A 165 6.22 -14.28 12.82
CA PRO A 165 6.23 -13.52 14.07
C PRO A 165 6.09 -12.02 13.85
N PHE A 166 6.68 -11.47 12.77
CA PHE A 166 6.57 -10.05 12.42
C PHE A 166 5.19 -9.71 11.88
N LEU A 167 4.60 -10.59 11.05
CA LEU A 167 3.24 -10.42 10.53
C LEU A 167 2.22 -10.44 11.67
N LEU A 168 2.38 -11.35 12.64
CA LEU A 168 1.51 -11.40 13.83
C LEU A 168 1.64 -10.13 14.67
N ALA A 169 2.86 -9.64 14.89
CA ALA A 169 3.09 -8.37 15.58
C ALA A 169 2.42 -7.20 14.84
N THR A 170 2.55 -7.15 13.51
CA THR A 170 1.92 -6.10 12.69
C THR A 170 0.39 -6.21 12.72
N ILE A 171 -0.18 -7.41 12.68
CA ILE A 171 -1.64 -7.62 12.83
C ILE A 171 -2.11 -7.13 14.20
N LEU A 172 -1.37 -7.45 15.27
CA LEU A 172 -1.70 -6.95 16.61
C LEU A 172 -1.67 -5.43 16.67
N THR A 173 -0.63 -4.81 16.11
CA THR A 173 -0.51 -3.35 16.00
C THR A 173 -1.69 -2.77 15.23
N LEU A 174 -2.08 -3.41 14.12
CA LEU A 174 -3.19 -2.99 13.28
C LEU A 174 -4.53 -3.04 14.03
N VAL A 175 -4.77 -4.07 14.83
CA VAL A 175 -5.94 -4.17 15.71
C VAL A 175 -5.93 -3.05 16.77
N LEU A 176 -4.78 -2.79 17.39
CA LEU A 176 -4.64 -1.72 18.39
C LEU A 176 -4.89 -0.34 17.81
N ILE A 177 -4.33 -0.03 16.64
CA ILE A 177 -4.52 1.24 15.93
C ILE A 177 -5.98 1.40 15.48
N SER A 178 -6.63 0.31 15.10
CA SER A 178 -8.05 0.34 14.73
C SER A 178 -8.97 0.54 15.92
N TRP A 179 -8.54 0.12 17.11
CA TRP A 179 -9.29 0.34 18.36
C TRP A 179 -9.13 1.75 18.90
N GLU A 180 -7.89 2.29 18.90
CA GLU A 180 -7.57 3.56 19.55
C GLU A 180 -6.89 4.52 18.58
N GLU A 181 -7.62 5.54 18.16
CA GLU A 181 -7.14 6.58 17.23
C GLU A 181 -5.97 7.38 17.84
N GLY A 182 -5.96 7.56 19.15
CA GLY A 182 -4.92 8.31 19.86
C GLY A 182 -3.52 7.76 19.64
N LEU A 183 -3.38 6.46 19.36
CA LEU A 183 -2.09 5.84 19.02
C LEU A 183 -1.51 6.34 17.69
N VAL A 184 -2.38 6.63 16.72
CA VAL A 184 -1.94 7.18 15.42
C VAL A 184 -1.58 8.66 15.58
N LEU A 185 -2.42 9.42 16.28
CA LEU A 185 -2.20 10.85 16.48
C LEU A 185 -0.98 11.16 17.34
N ALA A 186 -0.60 10.26 18.26
CA ALA A 186 0.60 10.41 19.08
C ALA A 186 1.91 10.26 18.30
N LEU A 187 1.86 9.69 17.07
CA LEU A 187 3.01 9.49 16.19
C LEU A 187 3.16 10.58 15.12
N LEU A 188 2.18 11.50 15.03
CA LEU A 188 2.16 12.64 14.11
C LEU A 188 2.72 13.90 14.78
#